data_743729762578cf59cc92d45bf322a1ee
#
_entry.id   743729762578cf59cc92d45bf322a1ee
#
_cell.length_a   1.000
_cell.length_b   1.000
_cell.length_c   1.000
_cell.angle_alpha   90.00
_cell.angle_beta   90.00
_cell.angle_gamma   90.00
#
_symmetry.space_group_name_H-M   'P 1'
#
loop_
_entity.id
_entity.type
_entity.pdbx_description
1 polymer ?
#
loop_
_entity_poly.entity_id
_entity_poly.type
_entity_poly.pdbx_seq_one_letter_code
_entity_poly.pdbx_strand_id
1 'polypeptide(L)'
;MFVPLARMPLNPNGKIDKPTLPFPDTAQASFTAQNTTKNTTEHSMQIIWAKILPNPPKPIPTDESFFDLGGHSILATRLIFEIRKIFIVDAPLGLIFEEPTISGLVTAVERIRNRDLGIATKEPSIATHDVNDKPPVTPPLEYGQDYLALRDRLDHSYPSPPEKFAAHPVTVFLTGATGFLGVFILQDLLSRIGRVKKVICLIRAPTVQDGVARLKEGAIDRGIWHDDWLTSQRLEVVVGDLSLESFGLDDNTWKRISEEADAILHNGALVHWVYPYEKLRAPNVLATLTSIKLASLGKPKFLVFVSSTSAIDTGYYVELSEQLVRSPSGVRGVLEADDLEGARADLKTGYGQSKWVSEKLLFEAGKRGLRGHIVRPGYVVGHSQTAGRS
;
A
#
# COMPACT_ATOMS: atom_id res chain seq x y z
N MET A 1 13.45 14.58 -21.68
CA MET A 1 13.44 16.03 -21.93
C MET A 1 13.80 16.75 -20.64
N PHE A 2 14.64 17.79 -20.68
CA PHE A 2 14.96 18.62 -19.52
C PHE A 2 14.30 19.98 -19.71
N VAL A 3 13.50 20.39 -18.72
CA VAL A 3 12.89 21.72 -18.68
C VAL A 3 13.70 22.59 -17.73
N PRO A 4 14.44 23.62 -18.21
CA PRO A 4 15.21 24.50 -17.34
C PRO A 4 14.26 25.39 -16.54
N LEU A 5 14.49 25.46 -15.22
CA LEU A 5 13.77 26.34 -14.32
C LEU A 5 14.72 27.41 -13.77
N ALA A 6 14.31 28.67 -13.78
CA ALA A 6 15.06 29.74 -13.13
C ALA A 6 15.14 29.55 -11.61
N ARG A 7 14.11 28.96 -11.01
CA ARG A 7 14.04 28.58 -9.59
C ARG A 7 13.05 27.43 -9.43
N MET A 8 13.41 26.44 -8.57
CA MET A 8 12.50 25.36 -8.21
C MET A 8 11.32 25.93 -7.39
N PRO A 9 10.06 25.77 -7.84
CA PRO A 9 8.92 26.19 -7.05
C PRO A 9 8.79 25.30 -5.81
N LEU A 10 8.70 25.93 -4.65
CA LEU A 10 8.54 25.23 -3.38
C LEU A 10 7.21 25.69 -2.75
N ASN A 11 6.48 24.75 -2.15
CA ASN A 11 5.32 25.06 -1.35
C ASN A 11 5.74 25.72 -0.01
N PRO A 12 4.80 26.23 0.81
CA PRO A 12 5.13 26.85 2.11
C PRO A 12 5.93 25.95 3.07
N ASN A 13 5.94 24.65 2.85
CA ASN A 13 6.67 23.66 3.65
C ASN A 13 8.05 23.32 3.06
N GLY A 14 8.54 24.07 2.06
CA GLY A 14 9.84 23.85 1.44
C GLY A 14 9.94 22.64 0.52
N LYS A 15 8.83 21.97 0.18
CA LYS A 15 8.79 20.85 -0.76
C LYS A 15 8.51 21.35 -2.18
N ILE A 16 9.00 20.62 -3.20
CA ILE A 16 8.72 20.92 -4.59
C ILE A 16 7.20 21.00 -4.80
N ASP A 17 6.74 22.16 -5.22
CA ASP A 17 5.35 22.40 -5.60
C ASP A 17 5.11 21.87 -7.00
N LYS A 18 4.79 20.59 -7.11
CA LYS A 18 4.56 19.91 -8.38
C LYS A 18 3.49 20.58 -9.26
N PRO A 19 2.35 21.10 -8.72
CA PRO A 19 1.36 21.80 -9.51
C PRO A 19 1.86 23.08 -10.19
N THR A 20 2.90 23.73 -9.66
CA THR A 20 3.48 24.96 -10.24
C THR A 20 4.67 24.70 -11.14
N LEU A 21 5.10 23.43 -11.34
CA LEU A 21 6.10 23.08 -12.33
C LEU A 21 5.53 23.31 -13.74
N PRO A 22 6.31 23.92 -14.67
CA PRO A 22 5.87 24.05 -16.05
C PRO A 22 5.73 22.66 -16.68
N PHE A 23 4.63 22.46 -17.39
CA PHE A 23 4.49 21.28 -18.24
C PHE A 23 5.56 21.27 -19.32
N PRO A 24 6.17 20.12 -19.63
CA PRO A 24 7.06 20.01 -20.78
C PRO A 24 6.33 20.41 -22.08
N ASP A 25 6.96 21.23 -22.92
CA ASP A 25 6.38 21.63 -24.21
C ASP A 25 6.01 20.46 -25.15
N THR A 26 6.51 19.25 -24.87
CA THR A 26 6.06 18.01 -25.55
C THR A 26 4.60 17.66 -25.26
N ALA A 27 4.04 18.04 -24.11
CA ALA A 27 2.60 17.90 -23.89
C ALA A 27 1.82 18.83 -24.84
N GLN A 28 2.39 20.01 -25.19
CA GLN A 28 1.81 20.92 -26.18
C GLN A 28 2.07 20.47 -27.63
N ALA A 29 3.19 19.81 -27.92
CA ALA A 29 3.49 19.31 -29.28
C ALA A 29 2.62 18.11 -29.70
N SER A 30 2.08 17.35 -28.75
CA SER A 30 1.10 16.27 -29.03
C SER A 30 -0.30 16.81 -29.33
N PHE A 31 -0.55 18.11 -29.07
CA PHE A 31 -1.85 18.75 -29.27
C PHE A 31 -2.11 19.27 -30.67
N THR A 32 -1.16 19.16 -31.60
CA THR A 32 -1.40 19.49 -33.01
C THR A 32 -2.15 18.34 -33.67
N ALA A 33 -3.46 18.52 -33.72
CA ALA A 33 -4.39 17.84 -34.60
C ALA A 33 -4.56 16.33 -34.41
N GLN A 34 -5.58 15.96 -33.63
CA GLN A 34 -6.53 14.90 -33.97
C GLN A 34 -7.28 14.29 -32.77
N ASN A 35 -7.70 15.08 -31.78
CA ASN A 35 -8.76 14.57 -30.89
C ASN A 35 -9.79 15.65 -30.59
N THR A 36 -10.58 16.00 -31.61
CA THR A 36 -11.91 16.55 -31.41
C THR A 36 -12.72 15.47 -30.71
N THR A 37 -13.29 15.81 -29.56
CA THR A 37 -14.19 14.95 -28.78
C THR A 37 -15.19 14.26 -29.69
N LYS A 38 -15.07 12.93 -29.81
CA LYS A 38 -15.85 12.15 -30.77
C LYS A 38 -17.29 11.96 -30.33
N ASN A 39 -17.63 12.23 -29.08
CA ASN A 39 -19.00 12.11 -28.57
C ASN A 39 -19.28 13.07 -27.39
N THR A 40 -20.55 13.29 -27.11
CA THR A 40 -21.04 14.14 -26.00
C THR A 40 -20.59 13.64 -24.63
N THR A 41 -20.33 12.34 -24.45
CA THR A 41 -19.92 11.73 -23.20
C THR A 41 -18.48 12.12 -22.84
N GLU A 42 -17.57 12.11 -23.82
CA GLU A 42 -16.17 12.56 -23.64
C GLU A 42 -16.11 14.04 -23.26
N HIS A 43 -16.87 14.87 -23.94
CA HIS A 43 -16.93 16.29 -23.63
C HIS A 43 -17.45 16.56 -22.20
N SER A 44 -18.49 15.86 -21.80
CA SER A 44 -19.02 15.94 -20.43
C SER A 44 -17.99 15.48 -19.41
N MET A 45 -17.23 14.42 -19.69
CA MET A 45 -16.17 13.92 -18.83
C MET A 45 -15.02 14.93 -18.71
N GLN A 46 -14.60 15.59 -19.79
CA GLN A 46 -13.61 16.66 -19.76
C GLN A 46 -14.06 17.84 -18.89
N ILE A 47 -15.34 18.23 -18.94
CA ILE A 47 -15.88 19.29 -18.08
C ILE A 47 -15.80 18.89 -16.60
N ILE A 48 -16.13 17.65 -16.27
CA ILE A 48 -16.02 17.13 -14.90
C ILE A 48 -14.57 17.19 -14.42
N TRP A 49 -13.62 16.72 -15.23
CA TRP A 49 -12.20 16.73 -14.91
C TRP A 49 -11.67 18.17 -14.72
N ALA A 50 -12.09 19.10 -15.62
CA ALA A 50 -11.72 20.50 -15.52
C ALA A 50 -12.16 21.15 -14.20
N LYS A 51 -13.30 20.70 -13.65
CA LYS A 51 -13.85 21.20 -12.38
C LYS A 51 -13.15 20.61 -11.15
N ILE A 52 -12.57 19.42 -11.28
CA ILE A 52 -12.04 18.66 -10.14
C ILE A 52 -10.53 18.80 -10.03
N LEU A 53 -9.80 18.77 -11.15
CA LEU A 53 -8.35 18.92 -11.16
C LEU A 53 -7.95 20.36 -10.79
N PRO A 54 -6.89 20.54 -9.98
CA PRO A 54 -6.49 21.88 -9.52
C PRO A 54 -5.97 22.80 -10.63
N ASN A 55 -5.22 22.23 -11.61
CA ASN A 55 -4.65 22.97 -12.74
C ASN A 55 -4.65 22.10 -14.01
N PRO A 56 -5.84 21.79 -14.59
CA PRO A 56 -5.89 20.93 -15.76
C PRO A 56 -5.34 21.64 -17.00
N PRO A 57 -4.64 20.93 -17.90
CA PRO A 57 -4.28 21.47 -19.22
C PRO A 57 -5.55 21.80 -20.01
N LYS A 58 -5.44 22.73 -20.97
CA LYS A 58 -6.55 23.14 -21.84
C LYS A 58 -6.14 23.00 -23.31
N PRO A 59 -6.76 22.05 -24.07
CA PRO A 59 -7.79 21.07 -23.67
C PRO A 59 -7.21 19.96 -22.78
N ILE A 60 -8.08 19.27 -22.02
CA ILE A 60 -7.67 18.09 -21.24
C ILE A 60 -7.55 16.91 -22.21
N PRO A 61 -6.38 16.21 -22.26
CA PRO A 61 -6.21 15.04 -23.09
C PRO A 61 -7.10 13.88 -22.64
N THR A 62 -7.59 13.08 -23.60
CA THR A 62 -8.50 11.98 -23.31
C THR A 62 -7.81 10.67 -22.99
N ASP A 63 -6.51 10.58 -23.24
CA ASP A 63 -5.66 9.40 -23.14
C ASP A 63 -4.62 9.49 -21.99
N GLU A 64 -4.52 10.64 -21.31
CA GLU A 64 -3.66 10.78 -20.14
C GLU A 64 -4.38 10.39 -18.85
N SER A 65 -3.60 9.86 -17.90
CA SER A 65 -4.10 9.42 -16.61
C SER A 65 -4.53 10.61 -15.72
N PHE A 66 -5.68 10.48 -15.05
CA PHE A 66 -6.15 11.42 -14.04
C PHE A 66 -5.07 11.77 -12.99
N PHE A 67 -4.30 10.76 -12.62
CA PHE A 67 -3.26 10.91 -11.59
C PHE A 67 -2.03 11.65 -12.09
N ASP A 68 -1.68 11.48 -13.37
CA ASP A 68 -0.57 12.21 -14.01
C ASP A 68 -0.91 13.69 -14.21
N LEU A 69 -2.20 14.00 -14.36
CA LEU A 69 -2.71 15.37 -14.44
C LEU A 69 -2.91 16.04 -13.06
N GLY A 70 -2.41 15.45 -11.99
CA GLY A 70 -2.47 16.00 -10.63
C GLY A 70 -3.66 15.54 -9.79
N GLY A 71 -4.41 14.55 -10.27
CA GLY A 71 -5.46 13.88 -9.48
C GLY A 71 -4.87 13.06 -8.32
N HIS A 72 -5.60 12.97 -7.23
CA HIS A 72 -5.26 12.14 -6.07
C HIS A 72 -6.53 11.48 -5.49
N SER A 73 -6.39 10.57 -4.54
CA SER A 73 -7.47 9.72 -4.04
C SER A 73 -8.75 10.47 -3.65
N ILE A 74 -8.62 11.63 -2.99
CA ILE A 74 -9.78 12.44 -2.59
C ILE A 74 -10.49 13.03 -3.82
N LEU A 75 -9.71 13.52 -4.80
CA LEU A 75 -10.25 14.05 -6.04
C LEU A 75 -10.84 12.91 -6.90
N ALA A 76 -10.24 11.73 -6.89
CA ALA A 76 -10.76 10.53 -7.56
C ALA A 76 -12.13 10.12 -7.00
N THR A 77 -12.29 10.10 -5.69
CA THR A 77 -13.59 9.86 -5.04
C THR A 77 -14.62 10.89 -5.47
N ARG A 78 -14.25 12.18 -5.46
CA ARG A 78 -15.13 13.26 -5.90
C ARG A 78 -15.50 13.14 -7.38
N LEU A 79 -14.56 12.71 -8.22
CA LEU A 79 -14.78 12.45 -9.64
C LEU A 79 -15.85 11.37 -9.85
N ILE A 80 -15.77 10.24 -9.15
CA ILE A 80 -16.74 9.17 -9.26
C ILE A 80 -18.14 9.63 -8.80
N PHE A 81 -18.25 10.45 -7.75
CA PHE A 81 -19.53 11.03 -7.35
C PHE A 81 -20.15 11.94 -8.43
N GLU A 82 -19.33 12.78 -9.07
CA GLU A 82 -19.83 13.62 -10.18
C GLU A 82 -20.21 12.77 -11.41
N ILE A 83 -19.46 11.69 -11.70
CA ILE A 83 -19.81 10.73 -12.76
C ILE A 83 -21.16 10.07 -12.49
N ARG A 84 -21.38 9.54 -11.29
CA ARG A 84 -22.66 8.94 -10.89
C ARG A 84 -23.82 9.91 -11.09
N LYS A 85 -23.63 11.16 -10.67
CA LYS A 85 -24.64 12.21 -10.74
C LYS A 85 -24.97 12.65 -12.18
N ILE A 86 -23.95 12.82 -13.01
CA ILE A 86 -24.12 13.38 -14.37
C ILE A 86 -24.58 12.32 -15.36
N PHE A 87 -24.00 11.12 -15.25
CA PHE A 87 -24.32 10.04 -16.19
C PHE A 87 -25.41 9.10 -15.70
N ILE A 88 -25.89 9.26 -14.44
CA ILE A 88 -26.96 8.46 -13.81
C ILE A 88 -26.60 6.96 -13.89
N VAL A 89 -25.38 6.60 -13.46
CA VAL A 89 -24.85 5.25 -13.44
C VAL A 89 -24.30 4.92 -12.06
N ASP A 90 -24.41 3.66 -11.63
CA ASP A 90 -23.77 3.21 -10.39
C ASP A 90 -22.32 2.79 -10.64
N ALA A 91 -21.47 3.76 -10.98
CA ALA A 91 -20.05 3.55 -11.19
C ALA A 91 -19.35 3.19 -9.88
N PRO A 92 -18.62 2.07 -9.74
CA PRO A 92 -17.89 1.73 -8.55
C PRO A 92 -16.78 2.75 -8.24
N LEU A 93 -16.48 2.99 -6.95
CA LEU A 93 -15.43 3.93 -6.55
C LEU A 93 -14.04 3.56 -7.11
N GLY A 94 -13.82 2.27 -7.35
CA GLY A 94 -12.57 1.76 -7.95
C GLY A 94 -12.42 2.05 -9.43
N LEU A 95 -13.47 2.46 -10.14
CA LEU A 95 -13.47 2.58 -11.60
C LEU A 95 -12.38 3.51 -12.14
N ILE A 96 -12.09 4.63 -11.48
CA ILE A 96 -11.03 5.57 -11.88
C ILE A 96 -9.62 4.97 -11.79
N PHE A 97 -9.46 3.92 -11.00
CA PHE A 97 -8.19 3.23 -10.85
C PHE A 97 -8.00 2.13 -11.91
N GLU A 98 -9.12 1.54 -12.36
CA GLU A 98 -9.12 0.56 -13.45
C GLU A 98 -9.01 1.28 -14.80
N GLU A 99 -9.72 2.39 -14.95
CA GLU A 99 -9.78 3.20 -16.18
C GLU A 99 -9.39 4.65 -15.86
N PRO A 100 -8.08 4.94 -15.69
CA PRO A 100 -7.64 6.25 -15.20
C PRO A 100 -7.65 7.37 -16.25
N THR A 101 -8.12 7.10 -17.48
CA THR A 101 -8.19 8.04 -18.60
C THR A 101 -9.63 8.44 -18.91
N ILE A 102 -9.84 9.58 -19.57
CA ILE A 102 -11.18 10.00 -20.00
C ILE A 102 -11.77 8.97 -20.97
N SER A 103 -11.00 8.51 -21.96
CA SER A 103 -11.46 7.51 -22.93
C SER A 103 -11.86 6.18 -22.28
N GLY A 104 -11.08 5.71 -21.31
CA GLY A 104 -11.38 4.51 -20.52
C GLY A 104 -12.65 4.66 -19.69
N LEU A 105 -12.76 5.77 -18.92
CA LEU A 105 -13.95 6.06 -18.12
C LEU A 105 -15.23 6.17 -18.95
N VAL A 106 -15.15 6.82 -20.12
CA VAL A 106 -16.30 6.93 -21.03
C VAL A 106 -16.77 5.56 -21.48
N THR A 107 -15.83 4.70 -21.92
CA THR A 107 -16.14 3.34 -22.33
C THR A 107 -16.77 2.53 -21.20
N ALA A 108 -16.23 2.66 -19.97
CA ALA A 108 -16.76 1.95 -18.82
C ALA A 108 -18.15 2.47 -18.41
N VAL A 109 -18.38 3.78 -18.41
CA VAL A 109 -19.68 4.40 -18.11
C VAL A 109 -20.73 3.97 -19.13
N GLU A 110 -20.40 3.96 -20.42
CA GLU A 110 -21.31 3.49 -21.46
C GLU A 110 -21.63 1.98 -21.32
N ARG A 111 -20.65 1.17 -20.93
CA ARG A 111 -20.86 -0.25 -20.63
C ARG A 111 -21.83 -0.45 -19.46
N ILE A 112 -21.66 0.29 -18.37
CA ILE A 112 -22.56 0.23 -17.21
C ILE A 112 -23.97 0.65 -17.63
N ARG A 113 -24.11 1.78 -18.32
CA ARG A 113 -25.40 2.30 -18.78
C ARG A 113 -26.12 1.33 -19.72
N ASN A 114 -25.42 0.71 -20.67
CA ASN A 114 -26.00 -0.26 -21.57
C ASN A 114 -26.45 -1.53 -20.85
N ARG A 115 -25.71 -1.96 -19.81
CA ARG A 115 -26.12 -3.09 -18.94
C ARG A 115 -27.42 -2.76 -18.20
N ASP A 116 -27.52 -1.57 -17.62
CA ASP A 116 -28.70 -1.13 -16.88
C ASP A 116 -29.94 -0.97 -17.77
N LEU A 117 -29.74 -0.67 -19.05
CA LEU A 117 -30.81 -0.56 -20.05
C LEU A 117 -31.17 -1.90 -20.71
N GLY A 118 -30.51 -3.01 -20.34
CA GLY A 118 -30.75 -4.33 -20.90
C GLY A 118 -30.35 -4.44 -22.38
N ILE A 119 -29.55 -3.53 -22.92
CA ILE A 119 -29.07 -3.54 -24.31
C ILE A 119 -27.89 -4.50 -24.36
N ALA A 120 -28.09 -5.66 -25.02
CA ALA A 120 -27.01 -6.61 -25.30
C ALA A 120 -25.94 -5.93 -26.17
N THR A 121 -24.84 -5.53 -25.57
CA THR A 121 -23.65 -5.09 -26.32
C THR A 121 -23.02 -6.33 -26.93
N LYS A 122 -23.06 -6.45 -28.27
CA LYS A 122 -22.11 -7.33 -28.96
C LYS A 122 -20.73 -6.88 -28.59
N GLU A 123 -19.95 -7.76 -27.94
CA GLU A 123 -18.52 -7.54 -27.82
C GLU A 123 -17.94 -7.23 -29.19
N PRO A 124 -17.17 -6.15 -29.36
CA PRO A 124 -16.46 -5.96 -30.60
C PRO A 124 -15.48 -7.12 -30.73
N SER A 125 -15.75 -8.02 -31.70
CA SER A 125 -14.76 -9.00 -32.13
C SER A 125 -13.50 -8.22 -32.53
N ILE A 126 -12.45 -8.38 -31.76
CA ILE A 126 -11.12 -7.85 -32.07
C ILE A 126 -10.73 -8.51 -33.38
N ALA A 127 -10.76 -7.72 -34.47
CA ALA A 127 -10.18 -8.11 -35.74
C ALA A 127 -8.70 -8.42 -35.48
N THR A 128 -8.33 -9.64 -35.75
CA THR A 128 -6.95 -10.14 -35.72
C THR A 128 -6.13 -9.33 -36.73
N HIS A 129 -5.42 -8.33 -36.24
CA HIS A 129 -4.23 -7.83 -36.92
C HIS A 129 -3.05 -8.63 -36.43
N ASP A 130 -2.44 -9.39 -37.35
CA ASP A 130 -1.14 -10.01 -37.19
C ASP A 130 -0.13 -8.96 -36.74
N VAL A 131 0.31 -9.06 -35.49
CA VAL A 131 1.50 -8.39 -35.00
C VAL A 131 2.30 -9.44 -34.22
N ASN A 132 3.11 -10.17 -34.98
CA ASN A 132 4.29 -10.87 -34.47
C ASN A 132 5.27 -9.80 -33.95
N ASP A 133 5.23 -9.48 -32.70
CA ASP A 133 6.33 -9.02 -31.82
C ASP A 133 5.78 -8.39 -30.53
N LYS A 134 5.02 -9.16 -29.75
CA LYS A 134 4.86 -8.86 -28.33
C LYS A 134 5.69 -9.87 -27.55
N PRO A 135 6.49 -9.40 -26.55
CA PRO A 135 7.09 -10.34 -25.61
C PRO A 135 5.97 -11.18 -24.99
N PRO A 136 6.22 -12.46 -24.67
CA PRO A 136 5.21 -13.35 -24.14
C PRO A 136 4.59 -12.68 -22.90
N VAL A 137 3.30 -12.39 -22.96
CA VAL A 137 2.52 -11.91 -21.83
C VAL A 137 2.44 -13.07 -20.85
N THR A 138 3.32 -13.09 -19.86
CA THR A 138 3.17 -14.03 -18.75
C THR A 138 1.83 -13.74 -18.09
N PRO A 139 0.98 -14.75 -17.88
CA PRO A 139 -0.29 -14.54 -17.20
C PRO A 139 -0.02 -13.88 -15.83
N PRO A 140 -0.90 -12.97 -15.35
CA PRO A 140 -0.72 -12.32 -14.07
C PRO A 140 -0.57 -13.37 -12.96
N LEU A 141 0.36 -13.14 -12.05
CA LEU A 141 0.64 -14.05 -10.94
C LEU A 141 -0.57 -14.13 -10.01
N GLU A 142 -1.19 -15.29 -9.94
CA GLU A 142 -2.34 -15.54 -9.09
C GLU A 142 -1.87 -15.66 -7.63
N TYR A 143 -2.35 -14.77 -6.74
CA TYR A 143 -1.86 -14.65 -5.37
C TYR A 143 -2.10 -15.88 -4.49
N GLY A 144 -3.19 -16.62 -4.73
CA GLY A 144 -3.46 -17.87 -4.00
C GLY A 144 -2.49 -18.99 -4.38
N GLN A 145 -2.03 -19.03 -5.65
CA GLN A 145 -1.00 -19.97 -6.08
C GLN A 145 0.38 -19.56 -5.56
N ASP A 146 0.67 -18.27 -5.55
CA ASP A 146 1.93 -17.75 -4.98
C ASP A 146 2.04 -18.10 -3.49
N TYR A 147 0.93 -17.98 -2.72
CA TYR A 147 0.91 -18.45 -1.33
C TYR A 147 1.32 -19.92 -1.22
N LEU A 148 0.79 -20.81 -2.05
CA LEU A 148 1.13 -22.24 -2.00
C LEU A 148 2.62 -22.46 -2.25
N ALA A 149 3.19 -21.80 -3.26
CA ALA A 149 4.61 -21.87 -3.57
C ALA A 149 5.51 -21.30 -2.45
N LEU A 150 5.09 -20.19 -1.83
CA LEU A 150 5.85 -19.55 -0.75
C LEU A 150 5.73 -20.28 0.58
N ARG A 151 4.58 -20.93 0.85
CA ARG A 151 4.38 -21.78 2.03
C ARG A 151 5.43 -22.88 2.15
N ASP A 152 5.82 -23.45 1.03
CA ASP A 152 6.82 -24.52 0.98
C ASP A 152 8.26 -24.02 1.23
N ARG A 153 8.47 -22.69 1.23
CA ARG A 153 9.72 -22.04 1.63
C ARG A 153 9.84 -21.76 3.13
N LEU A 154 8.76 -21.96 3.88
CA LEU A 154 8.76 -21.82 5.35
C LEU A 154 9.49 -23.00 5.99
N ASP A 155 10.21 -22.73 7.09
CA ASP A 155 10.83 -23.77 7.90
C ASP A 155 9.79 -24.76 8.44
N HIS A 156 10.17 -26.01 8.64
CA HIS A 156 9.27 -27.04 9.17
C HIS A 156 8.85 -26.77 10.61
N SER A 157 9.70 -26.10 11.38
CA SER A 157 9.41 -25.73 12.77
C SER A 157 10.10 -24.41 13.15
N TYR A 158 9.51 -23.67 14.07
CA TYR A 158 10.04 -22.42 14.59
C TYR A 158 10.26 -22.53 16.09
N PRO A 159 11.45 -22.16 16.60
CA PRO A 159 11.68 -22.14 18.03
C PRO A 159 10.86 -21.02 18.69
N SER A 160 10.25 -21.31 19.82
CA SER A 160 9.47 -20.31 20.57
C SER A 160 10.39 -19.42 21.42
N PRO A 161 10.08 -18.11 21.53
CA PRO A 161 10.73 -17.24 22.50
C PRO A 161 10.51 -17.74 23.93
N PRO A 162 11.39 -17.35 24.89
CA PRO A 162 11.24 -17.72 26.30
C PRO A 162 9.88 -17.31 26.87
N GLU A 163 9.31 -18.12 27.77
CA GLU A 163 8.04 -17.81 28.45
C GLU A 163 8.06 -16.44 29.17
N LYS A 164 9.19 -16.06 29.74
CA LYS A 164 9.38 -14.78 30.41
C LYS A 164 9.95 -13.70 29.47
N PHE A 165 9.50 -13.68 28.22
CA PHE A 165 9.95 -12.74 27.19
C PHE A 165 9.97 -11.27 27.67
N ALA A 166 8.95 -10.83 28.41
CA ALA A 166 8.82 -9.45 28.89
C ALA A 166 9.42 -9.20 30.29
N ALA A 167 10.20 -10.14 30.84
CA ALA A 167 10.84 -9.97 32.15
C ALA A 167 11.95 -8.90 32.16
N HIS A 168 12.53 -8.65 30.99
CA HIS A 168 13.58 -7.65 30.78
C HIS A 168 13.19 -6.68 29.67
N PRO A 169 13.77 -5.46 29.64
CA PRO A 169 13.55 -4.53 28.53
C PRO A 169 14.02 -5.12 27.19
N VAL A 170 13.17 -5.04 26.17
CA VAL A 170 13.35 -5.70 24.89
C VAL A 170 13.96 -4.76 23.83
N THR A 171 14.72 -5.31 22.90
CA THR A 171 15.12 -4.66 21.65
C THR A 171 14.12 -4.99 20.54
N VAL A 172 13.57 -3.97 19.90
CA VAL A 172 12.56 -4.11 18.84
C VAL A 172 13.18 -3.75 17.50
N PHE A 173 13.07 -4.63 16.51
CA PHE A 173 13.34 -4.32 15.11
C PHE A 173 12.04 -3.84 14.46
N LEU A 174 12.04 -2.59 13.98
CA LEU A 174 10.86 -1.92 13.42
C LEU A 174 11.06 -1.63 11.94
N THR A 175 10.14 -2.11 11.10
CA THR A 175 10.05 -1.70 9.71
C THR A 175 8.95 -0.67 9.51
N GLY A 176 9.09 0.21 8.51
CA GLY A 176 8.08 1.22 8.20
C GLY A 176 8.01 2.39 9.20
N ALA A 177 9.08 2.64 9.96
CA ALA A 177 9.16 3.70 10.97
C ALA A 177 8.92 5.12 10.42
N THR A 178 9.16 5.37 9.12
CA THR A 178 8.97 6.68 8.48
C THR A 178 7.55 6.92 7.98
N GLY A 179 6.70 5.88 7.97
CA GLY A 179 5.28 6.00 7.59
C GLY A 179 4.45 6.68 8.68
N PHE A 180 3.20 7.08 8.34
CA PHE A 180 2.33 7.75 9.30
C PHE A 180 2.18 6.96 10.61
N LEU A 181 1.70 5.72 10.55
CA LEU A 181 1.54 4.89 11.74
C LEU A 181 2.89 4.55 12.40
N GLY A 182 3.92 4.30 11.59
CA GLY A 182 5.23 3.87 12.09
C GLY A 182 5.93 4.87 12.99
N VAL A 183 5.78 6.17 12.73
CA VAL A 183 6.37 7.23 13.57
C VAL A 183 5.71 7.26 14.95
N PHE A 184 4.38 7.09 15.04
CA PHE A 184 3.66 7.02 16.32
C PHE A 184 3.96 5.72 17.08
N ILE A 185 4.12 4.60 16.36
CA ILE A 185 4.62 3.34 16.97
C ILE A 185 6.00 3.56 17.56
N LEU A 186 6.91 4.22 16.84
CA LEU A 186 8.25 4.51 17.33
C LEU A 186 8.21 5.39 18.60
N GLN A 187 7.39 6.45 18.59
CA GLN A 187 7.18 7.31 19.76
C GLN A 187 6.71 6.50 20.97
N ASP A 188 5.68 5.66 20.80
CA ASP A 188 5.16 4.83 21.88
C ASP A 188 6.23 3.85 22.41
N LEU A 189 6.97 3.18 21.54
CA LEU A 189 8.05 2.26 21.93
C LEU A 189 9.15 2.99 22.72
N LEU A 190 9.59 4.16 22.26
CA LEU A 190 10.63 4.93 22.93
C LEU A 190 10.16 5.57 24.26
N SER A 191 8.85 5.83 24.42
CA SER A 191 8.28 6.29 25.69
C SER A 191 8.31 5.24 26.79
N ARG A 192 8.37 3.95 26.44
CA ARG A 192 8.36 2.81 27.38
C ARG A 192 9.73 2.46 27.93
N ILE A 193 10.38 3.41 28.63
CA ILE A 193 11.78 3.31 29.10
C ILE A 193 12.09 2.01 29.85
N GLY A 194 11.18 1.55 30.71
CA GLY A 194 11.40 0.32 31.50
C GLY A 194 11.07 -0.98 30.76
N ARG A 195 10.50 -0.91 29.55
CA ARG A 195 10.04 -2.08 28.77
C ARG A 195 10.79 -2.23 27.45
N VAL A 196 11.18 -1.14 26.82
CA VAL A 196 11.91 -1.13 25.54
C VAL A 196 13.30 -0.59 25.76
N LYS A 197 14.30 -1.45 25.57
CA LYS A 197 15.70 -1.10 25.66
C LYS A 197 16.16 -0.26 24.47
N LYS A 198 15.77 -0.70 23.26
CA LYS A 198 16.24 -0.13 22.00
C LYS A 198 15.24 -0.41 20.86
N VAL A 199 15.14 0.51 19.93
CA VAL A 199 14.41 0.32 18.67
C VAL A 199 15.39 0.46 17.50
N ILE A 200 15.51 -0.60 16.70
CA ILE A 200 16.31 -0.63 15.47
C ILE A 200 15.35 -0.43 14.31
N CYS A 201 15.44 0.71 13.61
CA CYS A 201 14.54 1.09 12.53
C CYS A 201 15.18 0.79 11.17
N LEU A 202 14.53 -0.07 10.37
CA LEU A 202 14.88 -0.25 8.96
C LEU A 202 14.31 0.91 8.13
N ILE A 203 15.18 1.65 7.48
CA ILE A 203 14.81 2.83 6.69
C ILE A 203 15.44 2.78 5.30
N ARG A 204 14.65 3.04 4.27
CA ARG A 204 15.15 3.15 2.90
C ARG A 204 15.76 4.53 2.69
N ALA A 205 17.08 4.58 2.60
CA ALA A 205 17.87 5.79 2.37
C ALA A 205 19.22 5.43 1.73
N PRO A 206 19.93 6.39 1.09
CA PRO A 206 21.28 6.15 0.59
C PRO A 206 22.30 5.92 1.71
N THR A 207 22.19 6.66 2.81
CA THR A 207 23.09 6.57 3.97
C THR A 207 22.30 6.55 5.28
N VAL A 208 22.96 6.16 6.38
CA VAL A 208 22.37 6.19 7.73
C VAL A 208 21.97 7.62 8.12
N GLN A 209 22.78 8.61 7.76
CA GLN A 209 22.50 10.02 8.02
C GLN A 209 21.23 10.50 7.32
N ASP A 210 21.06 10.13 6.03
CA ASP A 210 19.84 10.42 5.27
C ASP A 210 18.63 9.69 5.88
N GLY A 211 18.81 8.47 6.37
CA GLY A 211 17.78 7.71 7.05
C GLY A 211 17.33 8.39 8.35
N VAL A 212 18.27 8.86 9.16
CA VAL A 212 17.99 9.64 10.38
C VAL A 212 17.28 10.95 10.03
N ALA A 213 17.77 11.69 9.03
CA ALA A 213 17.16 12.94 8.58
C ALA A 213 15.71 12.74 8.13
N ARG A 214 15.45 11.70 7.32
CA ARG A 214 14.11 11.32 6.87
C ARG A 214 13.16 10.97 8.02
N LEU A 215 13.66 10.23 9.02
CA LEU A 215 12.87 9.88 10.21
C LEU A 215 12.55 11.12 11.04
N LYS A 216 13.55 11.97 11.26
CA LYS A 216 13.44 13.23 11.99
C LYS A 216 12.43 14.18 11.34
N GLU A 217 12.54 14.40 10.03
CA GLU A 217 11.59 15.22 9.25
C GLU A 217 10.17 14.70 9.43
N GLY A 218 9.93 13.39 9.22
CA GLY A 218 8.62 12.79 9.37
C GLY A 218 8.03 12.90 10.79
N ALA A 219 8.87 12.87 11.83
CA ALA A 219 8.43 13.03 13.21
C ALA A 219 8.18 14.50 13.58
N ILE A 220 8.99 15.44 13.06
CA ILE A 220 8.79 16.90 13.24
C ILE A 220 7.50 17.34 12.57
N ASP A 221 7.23 16.92 11.34
CA ASP A 221 6.00 17.22 10.59
C ASP A 221 4.73 16.81 11.36
N ARG A 222 4.85 15.85 12.27
CA ARG A 222 3.76 15.33 13.12
C ARG A 222 3.79 15.85 14.55
N GLY A 223 4.75 16.72 14.88
CA GLY A 223 4.88 17.33 16.20
C GLY A 223 5.28 16.37 17.32
N ILE A 224 5.98 15.27 16.99
CA ILE A 224 6.31 14.20 17.96
C ILE A 224 7.79 13.89 18.08
N TRP A 225 8.66 14.67 17.42
CA TRP A 225 10.10 14.47 17.53
C TRP A 225 10.64 14.90 18.91
N HIS A 226 11.54 14.08 19.46
CA HIS A 226 12.32 14.41 20.66
C HIS A 226 13.81 14.18 20.37
N ASP A 227 14.67 15.18 20.67
CA ASP A 227 16.11 15.10 20.38
C ASP A 227 16.83 14.04 21.21
N ASP A 228 16.30 13.66 22.37
CA ASP A 228 16.81 12.59 23.21
C ASP A 228 16.68 11.18 22.60
N TRP A 229 15.87 11.00 21.57
CA TRP A 229 15.78 9.71 20.88
C TRP A 229 17.11 9.23 20.32
N LEU A 230 17.93 10.15 19.79
CA LEU A 230 19.26 9.84 19.26
C LEU A 230 20.33 9.83 20.37
N THR A 231 20.29 10.81 21.28
CA THR A 231 21.31 10.97 22.34
C THR A 231 21.25 9.87 23.39
N SER A 232 20.07 9.30 23.65
CA SER A 232 19.88 8.17 24.57
C SER A 232 20.42 6.82 24.07
N GLN A 233 20.87 6.74 22.82
CA GLN A 233 21.27 5.50 22.15
C GLN A 233 20.17 4.41 22.09
N ARG A 234 18.91 4.80 22.33
CA ARG A 234 17.76 3.89 22.28
C ARG A 234 17.14 3.78 20.88
N LEU A 235 17.47 4.71 19.99
CA LEU A 235 17.10 4.68 18.57
C LEU A 235 18.33 4.39 17.72
N GLU A 236 18.25 3.35 16.92
CA GLU A 236 19.23 3.05 15.87
C GLU A 236 18.53 3.03 14.51
N VAL A 237 19.19 3.58 13.50
CA VAL A 237 18.76 3.51 12.11
C VAL A 237 19.70 2.59 11.34
N VAL A 238 19.12 1.61 10.63
CA VAL A 238 19.82 0.79 9.65
C VAL A 238 19.21 1.03 8.27
N VAL A 239 20.08 1.12 7.25
CA VAL A 239 19.63 1.36 5.88
C VAL A 239 19.34 0.04 5.19
N GLY A 240 18.17 -0.06 4.55
CA GLY A 240 17.79 -1.22 3.78
C GLY A 240 16.49 -1.00 3.02
N ASP A 241 16.04 -2.01 2.29
CA ASP A 241 14.83 -1.97 1.47
C ASP A 241 14.04 -3.27 1.62
N LEU A 242 12.73 -3.15 1.89
CA LEU A 242 11.81 -4.29 2.04
C LEU A 242 11.77 -5.19 0.81
N SER A 243 12.06 -4.66 -0.38
CA SER A 243 12.00 -5.41 -1.64
C SER A 243 13.22 -6.31 -1.86
N LEU A 244 14.25 -6.16 -1.05
CA LEU A 244 15.52 -6.89 -1.19
C LEU A 244 15.60 -8.07 -0.23
N GLU A 245 16.36 -9.08 -0.63
CA GLU A 245 16.68 -10.22 0.25
C GLU A 245 17.41 -9.72 1.50
N SER A 246 17.12 -10.31 2.66
CA SER A 246 17.62 -9.87 3.97
C SER A 246 17.46 -8.36 4.20
N PHE A 247 16.43 -7.76 3.58
CA PHE A 247 16.18 -6.30 3.58
C PHE A 247 17.32 -5.47 2.99
N GLY A 248 18.21 -6.06 2.16
CA GLY A 248 19.40 -5.40 1.64
C GLY A 248 20.46 -5.07 2.68
N LEU A 249 20.36 -5.65 3.86
CA LEU A 249 21.38 -5.52 4.92
C LEU A 249 22.59 -6.40 4.59
N ASP A 250 23.80 -5.93 4.94
CA ASP A 250 24.98 -6.74 4.88
C ASP A 250 24.95 -7.89 5.92
N ASP A 251 25.74 -8.93 5.68
CA ASP A 251 25.72 -10.16 6.48
C ASP A 251 26.03 -9.90 7.98
N ASN A 252 26.91 -8.96 8.29
CA ASN A 252 27.26 -8.62 9.66
C ASN A 252 26.09 -7.92 10.38
N THR A 253 25.47 -6.95 9.72
CA THR A 253 24.29 -6.25 10.24
C THR A 253 23.12 -7.19 10.39
N TRP A 254 22.86 -8.05 9.39
CA TRP A 254 21.81 -9.05 9.46
C TRP A 254 22.02 -10.02 10.62
N LYS A 255 23.22 -10.58 10.76
CA LYS A 255 23.59 -11.46 11.87
C LYS A 255 23.43 -10.77 13.22
N ARG A 256 23.96 -9.54 13.36
CA ARG A 256 23.85 -8.76 14.61
C ARG A 256 22.39 -8.54 15.00
N ILE A 257 21.53 -8.13 14.07
CA ILE A 257 20.10 -7.93 14.35
C ILE A 257 19.43 -9.25 14.72
N SER A 258 19.81 -10.36 14.10
CA SER A 258 19.27 -11.68 14.43
C SER A 258 19.60 -12.11 15.87
N GLU A 259 20.71 -11.66 16.42
CA GLU A 259 21.16 -11.94 17.78
C GLU A 259 20.66 -10.89 18.79
N GLU A 260 20.52 -9.62 18.39
CA GLU A 260 20.18 -8.51 19.28
C GLU A 260 18.65 -8.32 19.46
N ALA A 261 17.86 -8.41 18.38
CA ALA A 261 16.44 -8.15 18.44
C ALA A 261 15.68 -9.23 19.23
N ASP A 262 14.75 -8.82 20.08
CA ASP A 262 13.85 -9.70 20.85
C ASP A 262 12.47 -9.80 20.17
N ALA A 263 12.06 -8.72 19.52
CA ALA A 263 10.81 -8.67 18.78
C ALA A 263 10.98 -7.98 17.42
N ILE A 264 10.17 -8.39 16.47
CA ILE A 264 10.04 -7.74 15.16
C ILE A 264 8.65 -7.12 15.09
N LEU A 265 8.57 -5.82 14.79
CA LEU A 265 7.33 -5.14 14.45
C LEU A 265 7.38 -4.80 12.97
N HIS A 266 6.75 -5.67 12.16
CA HIS A 266 6.71 -5.52 10.71
C HIS A 266 5.51 -4.67 10.31
N ASN A 267 5.70 -3.34 10.32
CA ASN A 267 4.71 -2.35 9.91
C ASN A 267 4.95 -1.84 8.48
N GLY A 268 6.15 -2.03 7.95
CA GLY A 268 6.51 -1.56 6.61
C GLY A 268 5.77 -2.30 5.51
N ALA A 269 5.20 -1.54 4.60
CA ALA A 269 4.59 -2.03 3.37
C ALA A 269 4.59 -0.94 2.30
N LEU A 270 4.59 -1.34 1.04
CA LEU A 270 4.22 -0.46 -0.06
C LEU A 270 2.69 -0.45 -0.16
N VAL A 271 2.08 0.66 0.24
CA VAL A 271 0.63 0.86 0.17
C VAL A 271 0.30 1.59 -1.12
N HIS A 272 -0.38 0.89 -2.03
CA HIS A 272 -0.78 1.48 -3.30
C HIS A 272 -2.08 0.83 -3.78
N TRP A 273 -3.10 1.64 -4.02
CA TRP A 273 -4.45 1.16 -4.33
C TRP A 273 -4.61 0.56 -5.73
N VAL A 274 -3.70 0.93 -6.66
CA VAL A 274 -3.81 0.60 -8.09
C VAL A 274 -2.78 -0.44 -8.54
N TYR A 275 -1.70 -0.61 -7.79
CA TYR A 275 -0.66 -1.56 -8.20
C TYR A 275 -1.18 -2.98 -8.15
N PRO A 276 -0.94 -3.77 -9.23
CA PRO A 276 -1.23 -5.18 -9.22
C PRO A 276 -0.37 -5.93 -8.21
N TYR A 277 -0.78 -7.14 -7.86
CA TYR A 277 -0.12 -7.97 -6.87
C TYR A 277 1.39 -8.12 -7.12
N GLU A 278 1.80 -8.33 -8.36
CA GLU A 278 3.20 -8.55 -8.77
C GLU A 278 4.12 -7.41 -8.35
N LYS A 279 3.67 -6.14 -8.46
CA LYS A 279 4.43 -4.97 -8.03
C LYS A 279 4.55 -4.85 -6.51
N LEU A 280 3.56 -5.37 -5.79
CA LEU A 280 3.50 -5.33 -4.33
C LEU A 280 4.11 -6.57 -3.66
N ARG A 281 4.33 -7.63 -4.44
CA ARG A 281 4.84 -8.92 -3.95
C ARG A 281 6.17 -8.79 -3.23
N ALA A 282 7.17 -8.14 -3.83
CA ALA A 282 8.50 -8.01 -3.22
C ALA A 282 8.46 -7.21 -1.90
N PRO A 283 7.97 -5.95 -1.86
CA PRO A 283 8.00 -5.15 -0.65
C PRO A 283 7.01 -5.59 0.44
N ASN A 284 5.95 -6.34 0.13
CA ASN A 284 4.93 -6.73 1.11
C ASN A 284 5.03 -8.21 1.47
N VAL A 285 5.06 -9.11 0.48
CA VAL A 285 4.98 -10.56 0.72
C VAL A 285 6.35 -11.15 1.00
N LEU A 286 7.35 -10.89 0.14
CA LEU A 286 8.70 -11.40 0.37
C LEU A 286 9.35 -10.73 1.60
N ALA A 287 9.03 -9.47 1.89
CA ALA A 287 9.40 -8.81 3.13
C ALA A 287 8.84 -9.52 4.37
N THR A 288 7.59 -9.98 4.30
CA THR A 288 6.98 -10.77 5.39
C THR A 288 7.70 -12.12 5.55
N LEU A 289 8.00 -12.80 4.46
CA LEU A 289 8.78 -14.05 4.49
C LEU A 289 10.18 -13.82 5.09
N THR A 290 10.85 -12.72 4.74
CA THR A 290 12.13 -12.31 5.33
C THR A 290 11.99 -12.02 6.83
N SER A 291 10.89 -11.40 7.26
CA SER A 291 10.60 -11.17 8.69
C SER A 291 10.37 -12.47 9.46
N ILE A 292 9.68 -13.44 8.86
CA ILE A 292 9.49 -14.79 9.42
C ILE A 292 10.86 -15.49 9.59
N LYS A 293 11.71 -15.45 8.55
CA LYS A 293 13.06 -15.99 8.62
C LYS A 293 13.89 -15.33 9.72
N LEU A 294 13.86 -14.00 9.83
CA LEU A 294 14.57 -13.26 10.88
C LEU A 294 14.05 -13.62 12.28
N ALA A 295 12.78 -13.94 12.42
CA ALA A 295 12.18 -14.28 13.71
C ALA A 295 12.73 -15.59 14.31
N SER A 296 13.20 -16.53 13.49
CA SER A 296 13.82 -17.79 13.94
C SER A 296 15.34 -17.77 13.96
N LEU A 297 15.96 -16.82 13.25
CA LEU A 297 17.42 -16.77 13.11
C LEU A 297 18.10 -16.19 14.36
N GLY A 298 19.23 -16.76 14.78
CA GLY A 298 19.93 -16.36 16.01
C GLY A 298 19.12 -16.75 17.25
N LYS A 299 18.49 -15.77 17.91
CA LYS A 299 17.52 -16.07 19.00
C LYS A 299 16.07 -15.99 18.51
N PRO A 300 15.16 -16.81 19.07
CA PRO A 300 13.74 -16.74 18.74
C PRO A 300 13.12 -15.38 19.10
N LYS A 301 12.29 -14.82 18.22
CA LYS A 301 11.68 -13.49 18.39
C LYS A 301 10.16 -13.56 18.26
N PHE A 302 9.47 -12.66 18.96
CA PHE A 302 8.07 -12.36 18.66
C PHE A 302 7.95 -11.56 17.38
N LEU A 303 7.02 -11.95 16.49
CA LEU A 303 6.74 -11.23 15.25
C LEU A 303 5.33 -10.63 15.30
N VAL A 304 5.24 -9.30 15.30
CA VAL A 304 3.99 -8.57 15.15
C VAL A 304 3.91 -8.02 13.73
N PHE A 305 2.85 -8.38 13.03
CA PHE A 305 2.60 -7.96 11.66
C PHE A 305 1.43 -6.98 11.60
N VAL A 306 1.66 -5.82 11.01
CA VAL A 306 0.60 -4.85 10.72
C VAL A 306 0.03 -5.15 9.35
N SER A 307 -1.13 -5.78 9.36
CA SER A 307 -1.92 -6.10 8.19
C SER A 307 -2.89 -4.97 7.82
N SER A 308 -4.06 -5.31 7.32
CA SER A 308 -5.14 -4.40 6.95
C SER A 308 -6.46 -5.15 6.89
N THR A 309 -7.57 -4.47 7.13
CA THR A 309 -8.90 -5.00 6.81
C THR A 309 -9.06 -5.33 5.32
N SER A 310 -8.21 -4.76 4.44
CA SER A 310 -8.17 -5.10 3.02
C SER A 310 -7.85 -6.58 2.74
N ALA A 311 -7.26 -7.31 3.69
CA ALA A 311 -7.01 -8.75 3.55
C ALA A 311 -8.27 -9.62 3.57
N ILE A 312 -9.39 -9.06 4.06
CA ILE A 312 -10.69 -9.72 4.16
C ILE A 312 -11.80 -8.93 3.44
N ASP A 313 -11.43 -8.02 2.55
CA ASP A 313 -12.38 -7.18 1.82
C ASP A 313 -12.98 -7.92 0.62
N THR A 314 -13.88 -8.86 0.92
CA THR A 314 -14.62 -9.68 -0.05
C THR A 314 -16.10 -9.77 0.30
N GLY A 315 -16.94 -10.05 -0.70
CA GLY A 315 -18.37 -10.28 -0.50
C GLY A 315 -18.65 -11.38 0.52
N TYR A 316 -17.86 -12.45 0.52
CA TYR A 316 -17.98 -13.55 1.48
C TYR A 316 -17.92 -13.06 2.95
N TYR A 317 -16.93 -12.23 3.29
CA TYR A 317 -16.78 -11.76 4.67
C TYR A 317 -17.80 -10.69 5.05
N VAL A 318 -18.33 -9.94 4.09
CA VAL A 318 -19.46 -9.03 4.32
C VAL A 318 -20.69 -9.85 4.71
N GLU A 319 -21.06 -10.85 3.92
CA GLU A 319 -22.20 -11.72 4.17
C GLU A 319 -22.05 -12.50 5.49
N LEU A 320 -20.87 -13.07 5.73
CA LEU A 320 -20.56 -13.77 6.99
C LEU A 320 -20.74 -12.84 8.19
N SER A 321 -20.22 -11.62 8.12
CA SER A 321 -20.32 -10.63 9.18
C SER A 321 -21.78 -10.26 9.48
N GLU A 322 -22.61 -10.06 8.45
CA GLU A 322 -24.03 -9.79 8.58
C GLU A 322 -24.81 -10.96 9.20
N GLN A 323 -24.48 -12.18 8.80
CA GLN A 323 -25.07 -13.40 9.38
C GLN A 323 -24.74 -13.53 10.86
N LEU A 324 -23.47 -13.29 11.24
CA LEU A 324 -23.02 -13.37 12.63
C LEU A 324 -23.66 -12.29 13.51
N VAL A 325 -23.86 -11.09 13.01
CA VAL A 325 -24.57 -10.00 13.73
C VAL A 325 -26.03 -10.37 14.00
N ARG A 326 -26.68 -11.07 13.08
CA ARG A 326 -28.08 -11.54 13.22
C ARG A 326 -28.19 -12.80 14.07
N SER A 327 -27.08 -13.49 14.34
CA SER A 327 -27.07 -14.75 15.11
C SER A 327 -27.24 -14.51 16.61
N PRO A 328 -27.96 -15.38 17.35
CA PRO A 328 -28.04 -15.34 18.81
C PRO A 328 -26.68 -15.59 19.51
N SER A 329 -25.67 -16.05 18.80
CA SER A 329 -24.35 -16.42 19.36
C SER A 329 -23.59 -15.27 20.02
N GLY A 330 -24.00 -14.02 19.84
CA GLY A 330 -23.29 -12.84 20.34
C GLY A 330 -21.94 -12.56 19.65
N VAL A 331 -21.53 -13.38 18.71
CA VAL A 331 -20.31 -13.18 17.90
C VAL A 331 -20.55 -12.06 16.90
N ARG A 332 -19.63 -11.09 16.87
CA ARG A 332 -19.70 -9.96 15.94
C ARG A 332 -18.43 -9.93 15.10
N GLY A 333 -18.59 -10.03 13.77
CA GLY A 333 -17.49 -9.96 12.80
C GLY A 333 -16.75 -11.28 12.60
N VAL A 334 -15.69 -11.22 11.80
CA VAL A 334 -14.85 -12.37 11.45
C VAL A 334 -14.02 -12.80 12.65
N LEU A 335 -14.01 -14.10 12.95
CA LEU A 335 -13.24 -14.64 14.07
C LEU A 335 -11.73 -14.55 13.80
N GLU A 336 -10.93 -14.36 14.86
CA GLU A 336 -9.47 -14.40 14.77
C GLU A 336 -8.93 -15.76 14.32
N ALA A 337 -9.68 -16.84 14.58
CA ALA A 337 -9.34 -18.19 14.16
C ALA A 337 -9.75 -18.52 12.72
N ASP A 338 -10.35 -17.58 12.00
CA ASP A 338 -10.72 -17.78 10.60
C ASP A 338 -9.46 -17.96 9.73
N ASP A 339 -9.49 -18.94 8.85
CA ASP A 339 -8.34 -19.32 8.01
C ASP A 339 -8.16 -18.46 6.76
N LEU A 340 -9.02 -17.46 6.54
CA LEU A 340 -9.06 -16.54 5.44
C LEU A 340 -9.29 -17.17 4.05
N GLU A 341 -9.74 -18.40 3.96
CA GLU A 341 -10.03 -19.04 2.66
C GLU A 341 -11.17 -18.34 1.91
N GLY A 342 -12.09 -17.68 2.62
CA GLY A 342 -13.13 -16.85 2.01
C GLY A 342 -12.62 -15.64 1.20
N ALA A 343 -11.35 -15.27 1.34
CA ALA A 343 -10.71 -14.20 0.55
C ALA A 343 -9.72 -14.72 -0.49
N ARG A 344 -9.63 -16.04 -0.69
CA ARG A 344 -8.61 -16.65 -1.54
C ARG A 344 -8.67 -16.23 -3.01
N ALA A 345 -9.83 -15.97 -3.56
CA ALA A 345 -10.02 -15.74 -5.00
C ALA A 345 -10.71 -14.43 -5.35
N ASP A 346 -11.20 -13.66 -4.35
CA ASP A 346 -12.13 -12.55 -4.63
C ASP A 346 -11.62 -11.16 -4.20
N LEU A 347 -10.36 -11.06 -3.75
CA LEU A 347 -9.75 -9.78 -3.44
C LEU A 347 -9.47 -8.99 -4.72
N LYS A 348 -10.02 -7.77 -4.79
CA LYS A 348 -9.98 -6.92 -5.99
C LYS A 348 -8.72 -6.05 -6.09
N THR A 349 -8.01 -5.82 -4.99
CA THR A 349 -6.83 -4.95 -4.97
C THR A 349 -5.56 -5.75 -4.74
N GLY A 350 -4.48 -5.44 -5.49
CA GLY A 350 -3.19 -6.08 -5.26
C GLY A 350 -2.66 -5.87 -3.84
N TYR A 351 -3.04 -4.74 -3.19
CA TYR A 351 -2.71 -4.51 -1.79
C TYR A 351 -3.40 -5.51 -0.86
N GLY A 352 -4.72 -5.70 -0.99
CA GLY A 352 -5.46 -6.70 -0.22
C GLY A 352 -4.90 -8.12 -0.45
N GLN A 353 -4.64 -8.47 -1.71
CA GLN A 353 -4.02 -9.74 -2.09
C GLN A 353 -2.66 -9.93 -1.42
N SER A 354 -1.79 -8.90 -1.41
CA SER A 354 -0.48 -8.98 -0.76
C SER A 354 -0.57 -9.14 0.76
N LYS A 355 -1.54 -8.49 1.40
CA LYS A 355 -1.78 -8.64 2.84
C LYS A 355 -2.35 -10.02 3.18
N TRP A 356 -3.27 -10.54 2.37
CA TRP A 356 -3.81 -11.89 2.52
C TRP A 356 -2.71 -12.95 2.44
N VAL A 357 -1.85 -12.91 1.42
CA VAL A 357 -0.73 -13.87 1.29
C VAL A 357 0.19 -13.79 2.50
N SER A 358 0.53 -12.57 2.94
CA SER A 358 1.37 -12.35 4.13
C SER A 358 0.76 -12.96 5.39
N GLU A 359 -0.53 -12.78 5.61
CA GLU A 359 -1.23 -13.37 6.77
C GLU A 359 -1.28 -14.89 6.69
N LYS A 360 -1.58 -15.46 5.51
CA LYS A 360 -1.57 -16.92 5.30
C LYS A 360 -0.21 -17.54 5.60
N LEU A 361 0.89 -16.88 5.21
CA LEU A 361 2.25 -17.32 5.56
C LEU A 361 2.50 -17.27 7.06
N LEU A 362 2.03 -16.22 7.74
CA LEU A 362 2.16 -16.09 9.19
C LEU A 362 1.31 -17.12 9.95
N PHE A 363 0.09 -17.40 9.51
CA PHE A 363 -0.73 -18.46 10.09
C PHE A 363 -0.05 -19.82 9.94
N GLU A 364 0.51 -20.11 8.77
CA GLU A 364 1.22 -21.38 8.56
C GLU A 364 2.48 -21.46 9.40
N ALA A 365 3.28 -20.39 9.48
CA ALA A 365 4.43 -20.31 10.38
C ALA A 365 4.03 -20.46 11.86
N GLY A 366 2.89 -19.88 12.24
CA GLY A 366 2.30 -20.01 13.59
C GLY A 366 1.96 -21.46 13.93
N LYS A 367 1.35 -22.21 13.00
CA LYS A 367 1.11 -23.65 13.16
C LYS A 367 2.40 -24.45 13.37
N ARG A 368 3.51 -23.97 12.80
CA ARG A 368 4.85 -24.56 12.92
C ARG A 368 5.64 -24.04 14.13
N GLY A 369 5.03 -23.22 15.01
CA GLY A 369 5.63 -22.76 16.26
C GLY A 369 6.05 -21.29 16.34
N LEU A 370 5.99 -20.53 15.24
CA LEU A 370 6.28 -19.11 15.27
C LEU A 370 5.32 -18.39 16.23
N ARG A 371 5.85 -17.55 17.12
CA ARG A 371 5.04 -16.76 18.04
C ARG A 371 4.90 -15.33 17.54
N GLY A 372 3.68 -14.83 17.51
CA GLY A 372 3.41 -13.47 17.07
C GLY A 372 1.92 -13.15 17.00
N HIS A 373 1.64 -11.94 16.50
CA HIS A 373 0.30 -11.43 16.33
C HIS A 373 0.14 -10.75 14.97
N ILE A 374 -1.07 -10.79 14.45
CA ILE A 374 -1.50 -10.05 13.27
C ILE A 374 -2.47 -8.97 13.74
N VAL A 375 -2.22 -7.72 13.36
CA VAL A 375 -3.09 -6.59 13.65
C VAL A 375 -3.65 -6.07 12.34
N ARG A 376 -4.98 -6.01 12.21
CA ARG A 376 -5.69 -5.49 11.03
C ARG A 376 -6.30 -4.13 11.37
N PRO A 377 -5.55 -3.03 11.24
CA PRO A 377 -6.16 -1.71 11.39
C PRO A 377 -7.14 -1.45 10.25
N GLY A 378 -8.21 -0.71 10.56
CA GLY A 378 -9.06 -0.10 9.57
C GLY A 378 -8.39 1.15 8.96
N TYR A 379 -9.20 2.11 8.53
CA TYR A 379 -8.67 3.39 8.04
C TYR A 379 -7.98 4.17 9.16
N VAL A 380 -6.69 4.46 8.97
CA VAL A 380 -5.92 5.34 9.85
C VAL A 380 -6.09 6.77 9.33
N VAL A 381 -6.87 7.59 10.01
CA VAL A 381 -7.29 8.91 9.52
C VAL A 381 -6.57 10.08 10.18
N GLY A 382 -5.92 9.86 11.33
CA GLY A 382 -5.21 10.91 12.03
C GLY A 382 -4.83 10.54 13.46
N HIS A 383 -4.10 11.44 14.12
CA HIS A 383 -3.72 11.34 15.51
C HIS A 383 -4.58 12.28 16.36
N SER A 384 -5.20 11.76 17.42
CA SER A 384 -6.20 12.47 18.22
C SER A 384 -5.65 13.70 18.96
N GLN A 385 -4.36 13.73 19.29
CA GLN A 385 -3.75 14.81 20.07
C GLN A 385 -3.06 15.87 19.19
N THR A 386 -2.47 15.48 18.05
CA THR A 386 -1.70 16.42 17.21
C THR A 386 -2.45 16.86 15.96
N ALA A 387 -3.71 16.40 15.77
CA ALA A 387 -4.49 16.62 14.56
C ALA A 387 -3.74 16.27 13.25
N GLY A 388 -2.64 15.53 13.33
CA GLY A 388 -1.89 15.01 12.18
C GLY A 388 -2.79 14.11 11.35
N ARG A 389 -2.79 14.30 10.01
CA ARG A 389 -3.55 13.48 9.06
C ARG A 389 -2.61 12.48 8.36
N SER A 390 -3.12 11.29 8.12
CA SER A 390 -2.43 10.25 7.34
C SER A 390 -2.34 10.61 5.86
#